data_4975996380d063d0f1ea7d5922ce4073
#
_entry.id   4975996380d063d0f1ea7d5922ce4073
#
_cell.length_a   1.000
_cell.length_b   1.000
_cell.length_c   1.000
_cell.angle_alpha   90.00
_cell.angle_beta   90.00
_cell.angle_gamma   90.00
#
_symmetry.space_group_name_H-M   'P 1'
#
loop_
_entity.id
_entity.type
_entity.pdbx_description
1 polymer ?
#
loop_
_entity_poly.entity_id
_entity_poly.type
_entity_poly.pdbx_seq_one_letter_code
_entity_poly.pdbx_strand_id
1 'polypeptide(L)'
;MGSSGRRRVALTLSTMVLGVCVSLSPALATPALDDRAPAVPANLEVPEGNTVAFHAHAGGVQIYVCKPSATDAMQFAWSFKAPKAKLFDAEGNVVGIHYVGPTWQSQSGSKVVGAVVQSAAAPDLDAIPWLLLQAKSTKGPGVFDRVTFVQRVNTGGGKAPATGCDAADVGREMRVPYTAEYFFYRGTS
;
A
#
# COMPACT_ATOMS: atom_id res chain seq x y z
N MET A 1 98.54 -25.22 21.78
CA MET A 1 97.37 -26.11 22.07
C MET A 1 96.11 -25.23 22.10
N GLY A 2 95.40 -25.20 21.00
CA GLY A 2 94.29 -24.31 20.82
C GLY A 2 92.99 -25.07 20.89
N SER A 3 92.02 -24.51 21.62
CA SER A 3 90.63 -25.02 21.64
C SER A 3 89.74 -24.06 20.87
N SER A 4 89.21 -24.54 19.77
CA SER A 4 88.22 -23.83 18.88
C SER A 4 86.82 -23.95 19.46
N GLY A 5 86.31 -22.84 19.98
CA GLY A 5 84.89 -22.73 20.40
C GLY A 5 83.99 -22.34 19.25
N ARG A 6 83.13 -23.27 18.79
CA ARG A 6 82.08 -23.02 17.79
C ARG A 6 80.89 -22.34 18.48
N ARG A 7 80.65 -21.09 18.13
CA ARG A 7 79.42 -20.41 18.47
C ARG A 7 78.26 -20.87 17.53
N ARG A 8 77.21 -21.45 18.11
CA ARG A 8 75.96 -21.77 17.40
C ARG A 8 75.14 -20.52 17.40
N VAL A 9 74.84 -20.03 16.21
CA VAL A 9 73.82 -18.94 16.01
C VAL A 9 72.49 -19.65 15.91
N ALA A 10 71.59 -19.35 16.85
CA ALA A 10 70.24 -19.79 16.80
C ALA A 10 69.39 -18.75 15.98
N LEU A 11 68.93 -19.23 14.84
CA LEU A 11 68.04 -18.45 13.97
C LEU A 11 66.61 -18.63 14.49
N THR A 12 66.04 -17.62 15.14
CA THR A 12 64.58 -17.61 15.52
C THR A 12 63.78 -17.15 14.33
N LEU A 13 63.01 -18.10 13.75
CA LEU A 13 61.99 -17.77 12.76
C LEU A 13 60.77 -17.14 13.49
N SER A 14 60.54 -15.85 13.28
CA SER A 14 59.34 -15.16 13.75
C SER A 14 58.25 -15.33 12.70
N THR A 15 57.23 -16.17 12.96
CA THR A 15 56.06 -16.35 12.12
C THR A 15 55.11 -15.20 12.38
N MET A 16 55.01 -14.29 11.43
CA MET A 16 54.02 -13.17 11.43
C MET A 16 52.68 -13.73 10.94
N VAL A 17 51.73 -13.93 11.86
CA VAL A 17 50.34 -14.28 11.52
C VAL A 17 49.61 -13.00 11.08
N LEU A 18 49.35 -12.86 9.77
CA LEU A 18 48.49 -11.81 9.24
C LEU A 18 47.04 -12.17 9.57
N GLY A 19 46.47 -11.52 10.56
CA GLY A 19 45.04 -11.59 10.88
C GLY A 19 44.21 -10.85 9.81
N VAL A 20 43.51 -11.60 8.96
CA VAL A 20 42.50 -11.02 8.05
C VAL A 20 41.28 -10.68 8.87
N CYS A 21 41.07 -9.38 9.20
CA CYS A 21 39.82 -8.88 9.73
C CYS A 21 38.78 -8.86 8.62
N VAL A 22 37.93 -9.89 8.56
CA VAL A 22 36.73 -9.88 7.74
C VAL A 22 35.70 -8.98 8.44
N SER A 23 35.56 -7.75 7.96
CA SER A 23 34.49 -6.84 8.38
C SER A 23 33.15 -7.34 7.81
N LEU A 24 32.32 -7.99 8.65
CA LEU A 24 30.93 -8.23 8.32
C LEU A 24 30.19 -6.87 8.36
N SER A 25 29.95 -6.28 7.20
CA SER A 25 29.00 -5.18 7.09
C SER A 25 27.59 -5.75 7.36
N PRO A 26 26.81 -5.17 8.28
CA PRO A 26 25.41 -5.55 8.42
C PRO A 26 24.69 -5.21 7.11
N ALA A 27 24.20 -6.22 6.42
CA ALA A 27 23.28 -6.01 5.32
C ALA A 27 22.04 -5.34 5.91
N LEU A 28 21.76 -4.11 5.50
CA LEU A 28 20.49 -3.45 5.77
C LEU A 28 19.41 -4.33 5.13
N ALA A 29 18.66 -5.05 5.97
CA ALA A 29 17.51 -5.79 5.52
C ALA A 29 16.53 -4.77 4.91
N THR A 30 16.34 -4.81 3.60
CA THR A 30 15.23 -4.15 2.95
C THR A 30 13.95 -4.69 3.63
N PRO A 31 13.04 -3.82 4.14
CA PRO A 31 11.80 -4.30 4.71
C PRO A 31 11.11 -5.18 3.66
N ALA A 32 10.85 -6.42 4.02
CA ALA A 32 10.11 -7.34 3.17
C ALA A 32 8.72 -6.72 2.96
N LEU A 33 8.43 -6.34 1.71
CA LEU A 33 7.06 -5.98 1.32
C LEU A 33 6.17 -7.18 1.71
N ASP A 34 5.06 -6.92 2.40
CA ASP A 34 4.07 -7.98 2.63
C ASP A 34 3.49 -8.36 1.27
N ASP A 35 4.01 -9.44 0.70
CA ASP A 35 3.62 -9.97 -0.62
C ASP A 35 2.44 -10.94 -0.53
N ARG A 36 1.89 -11.16 0.67
CA ARG A 36 0.76 -12.06 0.89
C ARG A 36 -0.55 -11.36 0.55
N ALA A 37 -1.29 -11.97 -0.38
CA ALA A 37 -2.65 -11.55 -0.65
C ALA A 37 -3.53 -11.65 0.60
N PRO A 38 -4.43 -10.68 0.87
CA PRO A 38 -5.36 -10.76 1.99
C PRO A 38 -6.38 -11.88 1.77
N ALA A 39 -6.89 -12.47 2.85
CA ALA A 39 -8.05 -13.36 2.79
C ALA A 39 -9.30 -12.55 2.43
N VAL A 40 -9.96 -12.92 1.33
CA VAL A 40 -11.13 -12.22 0.80
C VAL A 40 -12.20 -13.20 0.34
N PRO A 41 -13.47 -12.78 0.21
CA PRO A 41 -14.49 -13.55 -0.50
C PRO A 41 -14.07 -13.86 -1.93
N ALA A 42 -14.49 -15.04 -2.46
CA ALA A 42 -14.07 -15.54 -3.78
C ALA A 42 -14.28 -14.54 -4.93
N ASN A 43 -15.34 -13.71 -4.88
CA ASN A 43 -15.59 -12.68 -5.89
C ASN A 43 -14.62 -11.50 -5.83
N LEU A 44 -13.80 -11.38 -4.79
CA LEU A 44 -12.76 -10.36 -4.67
C LEU A 44 -11.35 -10.92 -4.90
N GLU A 45 -11.20 -12.21 -5.15
CA GLU A 45 -9.91 -12.79 -5.49
C GLU A 45 -9.35 -12.18 -6.79
N VAL A 46 -8.07 -11.88 -6.76
CA VAL A 46 -7.38 -11.39 -7.96
C VAL A 46 -7.09 -12.57 -8.87
N PRO A 47 -7.31 -12.46 -10.20
CA PRO A 47 -7.02 -13.54 -11.14
C PRO A 47 -5.61 -14.09 -11.01
N GLU A 48 -5.44 -15.40 -11.26
CA GLU A 48 -4.14 -16.07 -11.28
C GLU A 48 -3.14 -15.33 -12.19
N GLY A 49 -1.84 -15.51 -11.92
CA GLY A 49 -0.78 -14.80 -12.63
C GLY A 49 -0.55 -13.36 -12.17
N ASN A 50 -1.10 -12.97 -11.02
CA ASN A 50 -0.84 -11.70 -10.38
C ASN A 50 -0.35 -11.90 -8.95
N THR A 51 0.63 -11.10 -8.51
CA THR A 51 1.17 -11.12 -7.15
C THR A 51 1.14 -9.73 -6.54
N VAL A 52 1.07 -9.67 -5.20
CA VAL A 52 1.14 -8.39 -4.46
C VAL A 52 2.50 -7.75 -4.70
N ALA A 53 2.49 -6.55 -5.25
CA ALA A 53 3.69 -5.75 -5.51
C ALA A 53 3.87 -4.62 -4.49
N PHE A 54 2.77 -4.16 -3.89
CA PHE A 54 2.79 -3.08 -2.90
C PHE A 54 1.55 -3.15 -2.01
N HIS A 55 1.71 -2.84 -0.73
CA HIS A 55 0.64 -2.74 0.27
C HIS A 55 0.71 -1.36 0.94
N ALA A 56 -0.44 -0.76 1.22
CA ALA A 56 -0.52 0.50 1.97
C ALA A 56 -1.79 0.55 2.82
N HIS A 57 -1.65 1.11 4.03
CA HIS A 57 -2.78 1.55 4.82
C HIS A 57 -3.27 2.90 4.31
N ALA A 58 -4.56 3.18 4.44
CA ALA A 58 -5.15 4.46 4.07
C ALA A 58 -5.94 5.05 5.23
N GLY A 59 -5.80 6.37 5.39
CA GLY A 59 -6.60 7.15 6.34
C GLY A 59 -7.02 8.46 5.71
N GLY A 60 -8.31 8.78 5.80
CA GLY A 60 -8.85 9.98 5.18
C GLY A 60 -10.36 10.08 5.29
N VAL A 61 -10.99 10.62 4.25
CA VAL A 61 -12.43 10.82 4.20
C VAL A 61 -13.05 10.35 2.89
N GLN A 62 -14.26 9.81 2.96
CA GLN A 62 -15.17 9.71 1.83
C GLN A 62 -15.98 11.01 1.76
N ILE A 63 -16.01 11.64 0.60
CA ILE A 63 -16.74 12.89 0.35
C ILE A 63 -18.04 12.53 -0.34
N TYR A 64 -19.13 12.99 0.23
CA TYR A 64 -20.47 12.89 -0.33
C TYR A 64 -21.03 14.26 -0.63
N VAL A 65 -21.96 14.34 -1.57
CA VAL A 65 -22.69 15.57 -1.87
C VAL A 65 -24.20 15.27 -1.84
N CYS A 66 -24.97 16.12 -1.18
CA CYS A 66 -26.43 16.01 -1.14
C CYS A 66 -27.00 16.33 -2.52
N LYS A 67 -27.79 15.42 -3.07
CA LYS A 67 -28.43 15.54 -4.39
C LYS A 67 -29.83 14.95 -4.38
N PRO A 68 -30.71 15.34 -5.34
CA PRO A 68 -31.89 14.54 -5.64
C PRO A 68 -31.49 13.08 -5.88
N SER A 69 -32.28 12.14 -5.38
CA SER A 69 -32.08 10.71 -5.58
C SER A 69 -32.14 10.37 -7.06
N ALA A 70 -31.29 9.44 -7.51
CA ALA A 70 -31.32 8.97 -8.91
C ALA A 70 -32.57 8.16 -9.24
N THR A 71 -33.27 7.62 -8.23
CA THR A 71 -34.48 6.78 -8.40
C THR A 71 -35.75 7.52 -8.12
N ASP A 72 -35.73 8.65 -7.40
CA ASP A 72 -36.89 9.48 -7.07
C ASP A 72 -36.43 10.93 -6.88
N ALA A 73 -36.77 11.80 -7.82
CA ALA A 73 -36.38 13.22 -7.80
C ALA A 73 -37.01 14.02 -6.64
N MET A 74 -38.02 13.48 -5.97
CA MET A 74 -38.63 14.07 -4.78
C MET A 74 -37.91 13.70 -3.48
N GLN A 75 -37.03 12.74 -3.53
CA GLN A 75 -36.17 12.32 -2.43
C GLN A 75 -34.76 12.86 -2.61
N PHE A 76 -34.04 13.04 -1.49
CA PHE A 76 -32.67 13.51 -1.50
C PHE A 76 -31.77 12.50 -0.79
N ALA A 77 -30.53 12.35 -1.26
CA ALA A 77 -29.59 11.41 -0.69
C ALA A 77 -28.14 11.92 -0.82
N TRP A 78 -27.31 11.48 0.11
CA TRP A 78 -25.86 11.65 0.03
C TRP A 78 -25.28 10.78 -1.08
N SER A 79 -24.87 11.41 -2.17
CA SER A 79 -24.21 10.73 -3.30
C SER A 79 -22.71 10.79 -3.16
N PHE A 80 -22.04 9.64 -3.35
CA PHE A 80 -20.57 9.59 -3.31
C PHE A 80 -19.96 10.50 -4.39
N LYS A 81 -18.99 11.32 -3.99
CA LYS A 81 -18.26 12.24 -4.85
C LYS A 81 -16.84 11.78 -5.10
N ALA A 82 -16.05 11.57 -4.03
CA ALA A 82 -14.64 11.21 -4.13
C ALA A 82 -14.07 10.75 -2.78
N PRO A 83 -13.03 9.91 -2.78
CA PRO A 83 -12.18 9.75 -1.62
C PRO A 83 -11.16 10.88 -1.56
N LYS A 84 -10.66 11.18 -0.36
CA LYS A 84 -9.45 11.97 -0.12
C LYS A 84 -8.70 11.37 1.06
N ALA A 85 -7.62 10.65 0.79
CA ALA A 85 -6.86 9.94 1.82
C ALA A 85 -5.35 10.04 1.59
N LYS A 86 -4.59 9.86 2.67
CA LYS A 86 -3.16 9.58 2.64
C LYS A 86 -2.97 8.07 2.64
N LEU A 87 -1.88 7.62 2.02
CA LEU A 87 -1.40 6.25 2.05
C LEU A 87 -0.18 6.19 2.95
N PHE A 88 -0.10 5.14 3.76
CA PHE A 88 0.96 4.93 4.74
C PHE A 88 1.59 3.55 4.53
N ASP A 89 2.89 3.44 4.73
CA ASP A 89 3.59 2.15 4.86
C ASP A 89 3.35 1.50 6.24
N ALA A 90 3.99 0.36 6.47
CA ALA A 90 3.89 -0.37 7.74
C ALA A 90 4.49 0.40 8.92
N GLU A 91 5.42 1.30 8.69
CA GLU A 91 6.08 2.17 9.67
C GLU A 91 5.27 3.44 9.96
N GLY A 92 4.17 3.68 9.22
CA GLY A 92 3.32 4.85 9.37
C GLY A 92 3.80 6.09 8.61
N ASN A 93 4.80 5.97 7.73
CA ASN A 93 5.23 7.07 6.88
C ASN A 93 4.24 7.29 5.75
N VAL A 94 4.01 8.54 5.37
CA VAL A 94 3.19 8.86 4.19
C VAL A 94 3.95 8.46 2.93
N VAL A 95 3.37 7.57 2.12
CA VAL A 95 3.94 7.06 0.86
C VAL A 95 3.17 7.51 -0.38
N GLY A 96 2.01 8.11 -0.20
CA GLY A 96 1.18 8.57 -1.32
C GLY A 96 -0.16 9.14 -0.89
N ILE A 97 -1.03 9.31 -1.89
CA ILE A 97 -2.40 9.82 -1.72
C ILE A 97 -3.38 9.02 -2.58
N HIS A 98 -4.65 9.02 -2.13
CA HIS A 98 -5.78 8.45 -2.86
C HIS A 98 -6.88 9.51 -3.05
N TYR A 99 -7.38 9.65 -4.28
CA TYR A 99 -8.33 10.69 -4.65
C TYR A 99 -9.26 10.25 -5.80
N VAL A 100 -10.08 11.18 -6.28
CA VAL A 100 -11.10 10.94 -7.33
C VAL A 100 -10.59 10.16 -8.53
N GLY A 101 -11.45 9.31 -9.09
CA GLY A 101 -11.23 8.61 -10.32
C GLY A 101 -10.93 7.13 -10.33
N PRO A 102 -11.14 6.30 -9.25
CA PRO A 102 -10.29 6.21 -8.08
C PRO A 102 -8.81 6.15 -8.46
N THR A 103 -8.04 7.11 -7.99
CA THR A 103 -6.63 7.27 -8.33
C THR A 103 -5.75 7.12 -7.09
N TRP A 104 -4.66 6.38 -7.20
CA TRP A 104 -3.57 6.32 -6.22
C TRP A 104 -2.32 6.92 -6.85
N GLN A 105 -1.64 7.77 -6.11
CA GLN A 105 -0.41 8.42 -6.52
C GLN A 105 0.63 8.33 -5.43
N SER A 106 1.81 7.81 -5.75
CA SER A 106 2.95 7.77 -4.84
C SER A 106 3.61 9.14 -4.67
N GLN A 107 4.44 9.29 -3.65
CA GLN A 107 5.26 10.49 -3.48
C GLN A 107 6.22 10.73 -4.67
N SER A 108 6.72 9.66 -5.32
CA SER A 108 7.56 9.77 -6.53
C SER A 108 6.78 10.15 -7.78
N GLY A 109 5.45 10.27 -7.70
CA GLY A 109 4.58 10.69 -8.80
C GLY A 109 4.05 9.55 -9.67
N SER A 110 4.43 8.28 -9.43
CA SER A 110 3.80 7.15 -10.13
C SER A 110 2.32 7.04 -9.74
N LYS A 111 1.47 6.66 -10.71
CA LYS A 111 0.01 6.63 -10.54
C LYS A 111 -0.60 5.35 -11.07
N VAL A 112 -1.70 4.94 -10.45
CA VAL A 112 -2.66 4.00 -11.02
C VAL A 112 -4.07 4.56 -10.91
N VAL A 113 -4.86 4.40 -11.96
CA VAL A 113 -6.30 4.68 -11.98
C VAL A 113 -7.01 3.34 -12.11
N GLY A 114 -7.95 3.05 -11.19
CA GLY A 114 -8.71 1.82 -11.20
C GLY A 114 -10.16 2.00 -11.66
N ALA A 115 -10.83 0.88 -11.91
CA ALA A 115 -12.28 0.81 -12.00
C ALA A 115 -12.76 -0.39 -11.20
N VAL A 116 -13.83 -0.20 -10.41
CA VAL A 116 -14.44 -1.27 -9.63
C VAL A 116 -14.98 -2.34 -10.57
N VAL A 117 -14.57 -3.59 -10.36
CA VAL A 117 -15.08 -4.75 -11.09
C VAL A 117 -15.90 -5.68 -10.20
N GLN A 118 -15.60 -5.71 -8.88
CA GLN A 118 -16.36 -6.50 -7.91
C GLN A 118 -16.42 -5.76 -6.56
N SER A 119 -17.46 -6.07 -5.77
CA SER A 119 -17.59 -5.58 -4.41
C SER A 119 -18.18 -6.65 -3.50
N ALA A 120 -17.85 -6.57 -2.20
CA ALA A 120 -18.45 -7.36 -1.14
C ALA A 120 -18.70 -6.47 0.09
N ALA A 121 -19.70 -6.82 0.89
CA ALA A 121 -19.91 -6.13 2.17
C ALA A 121 -18.66 -6.29 3.05
N ALA A 122 -18.29 -5.23 3.76
CA ALA A 122 -17.26 -5.33 4.78
C ALA A 122 -17.79 -6.13 5.99
N PRO A 123 -16.91 -6.85 6.72
CA PRO A 123 -17.30 -7.47 8.00
C PRO A 123 -17.84 -6.45 9.02
N ASP A 124 -17.25 -5.24 9.05
CA ASP A 124 -17.78 -4.11 9.79
C ASP A 124 -18.97 -3.50 9.03
N LEU A 125 -20.16 -3.59 9.64
CA LEU A 125 -21.41 -3.10 9.03
C LEU A 125 -21.44 -1.57 8.87
N ASP A 126 -20.61 -0.82 9.58
CA ASP A 126 -20.50 0.63 9.47
C ASP A 126 -19.43 1.08 8.48
N ALA A 127 -18.70 0.12 7.90
CA ALA A 127 -17.66 0.41 6.93
C ALA A 127 -18.16 0.38 5.47
N ILE A 128 -17.46 1.13 4.62
CA ILE A 128 -17.64 1.04 3.16
C ILE A 128 -17.25 -0.35 2.64
N PRO A 129 -17.85 -0.82 1.52
CA PRO A 129 -17.60 -2.17 0.98
C PRO A 129 -16.13 -2.43 0.67
N TRP A 130 -15.73 -3.69 0.72
CA TRP A 130 -14.50 -4.18 0.12
C TRP A 130 -14.63 -4.20 -1.40
N LEU A 131 -13.55 -3.98 -2.11
CA LEU A 131 -13.58 -3.86 -3.58
C LEU A 131 -12.42 -4.61 -4.22
N LEU A 132 -12.70 -5.18 -5.39
CA LEU A 132 -11.69 -5.49 -6.39
C LEU A 132 -11.80 -4.45 -7.52
N LEU A 133 -10.67 -3.82 -7.85
CA LEU A 133 -10.57 -2.87 -8.96
C LEU A 133 -9.55 -3.40 -9.98
N GLN A 134 -9.87 -3.24 -11.26
CA GLN A 134 -8.94 -3.44 -12.34
C GLN A 134 -8.26 -2.11 -12.69
N ALA A 135 -6.95 -2.10 -12.90
CA ALA A 135 -6.25 -0.91 -13.37
C ALA A 135 -6.70 -0.54 -14.79
N LYS A 136 -7.10 0.70 -14.97
CA LYS A 136 -7.41 1.29 -16.30
C LYS A 136 -6.19 1.93 -16.94
N SER A 137 -5.31 2.49 -16.12
CA SER A 137 -4.05 3.07 -16.58
C SER A 137 -3.05 3.15 -15.45
N THR A 138 -1.77 3.09 -15.79
CA THR A 138 -0.65 3.40 -14.92
C THR A 138 0.21 4.49 -15.55
N LYS A 139 0.93 5.26 -14.75
CA LYS A 139 1.82 6.33 -15.21
C LYS A 139 3.08 6.41 -14.35
N GLY A 140 4.21 6.65 -15.01
CA GLY A 140 5.53 6.89 -14.41
C GLY A 140 6.23 5.62 -14.02
N PRO A 141 7.54 5.66 -13.71
CA PRO A 141 8.20 4.61 -12.96
C PRO A 141 7.85 4.72 -11.48
N GLY A 142 7.84 3.58 -10.76
CA GLY A 142 7.64 3.54 -9.31
C GLY A 142 6.67 2.45 -8.88
N VAL A 143 6.20 2.56 -7.63
CA VAL A 143 5.41 1.50 -6.98
C VAL A 143 4.09 1.18 -7.68
N PHE A 144 3.53 2.11 -8.45
CA PHE A 144 2.28 1.90 -9.20
C PHE A 144 2.50 1.58 -10.68
N ASP A 145 3.75 1.46 -11.13
CA ASP A 145 4.04 1.01 -12.49
C ASP A 145 3.56 -0.42 -12.72
N ARG A 146 2.92 -0.67 -13.87
CA ARG A 146 2.39 -1.99 -14.28
C ARG A 146 1.42 -2.66 -13.28
N VAL A 147 0.79 -1.90 -12.39
CA VAL A 147 -0.28 -2.42 -11.54
C VAL A 147 -1.44 -2.88 -12.43
N THR A 148 -1.92 -4.10 -12.18
CA THR A 148 -3.03 -4.75 -12.90
C THR A 148 -4.33 -4.69 -12.12
N PHE A 149 -4.27 -4.96 -10.81
CA PHE A 149 -5.42 -4.95 -9.91
C PHE A 149 -5.10 -4.21 -8.61
N VAL A 150 -6.16 -3.72 -7.97
CA VAL A 150 -6.11 -3.14 -6.62
C VAL A 150 -7.24 -3.75 -5.81
N GLN A 151 -6.94 -4.27 -4.62
CA GLN A 151 -7.96 -4.62 -3.63
C GLN A 151 -8.06 -3.53 -2.57
N ARG A 152 -9.27 -3.17 -2.20
CA ARG A 152 -9.59 -2.40 -0.98
C ARG A 152 -10.24 -3.33 0.01
N VAL A 153 -9.60 -3.54 1.16
CA VAL A 153 -10.07 -4.44 2.23
C VAL A 153 -9.91 -3.78 3.59
N ASN A 154 -10.32 -4.47 4.66
CA ASN A 154 -10.14 -4.04 6.05
C ASN A 154 -10.60 -2.59 6.26
N THR A 155 -11.75 -2.27 5.66
CA THR A 155 -12.32 -0.93 5.72
C THR A 155 -12.95 -0.67 7.09
N GLY A 156 -12.77 0.56 7.59
CA GLY A 156 -13.45 1.09 8.77
C GLY A 156 -14.15 2.40 8.44
N GLY A 157 -15.42 2.56 8.81
CA GLY A 157 -16.21 3.77 8.58
C GLY A 157 -16.44 4.12 7.11
N GLY A 158 -16.64 5.40 6.83
CA GLY A 158 -16.74 5.95 5.47
C GLY A 158 -18.11 5.88 4.83
N LYS A 159 -19.12 5.25 5.43
CA LYS A 159 -20.49 5.20 4.86
C LYS A 159 -21.14 6.58 4.82
N ALA A 160 -21.96 6.79 3.81
CA ALA A 160 -22.82 7.97 3.74
C ALA A 160 -23.75 8.04 4.97
N PRO A 161 -23.97 9.23 5.55
CA PRO A 161 -25.00 9.38 6.58
C PRO A 161 -26.37 8.99 6.04
N ALA A 162 -27.18 8.35 6.90
CA ALA A 162 -28.55 7.94 6.52
C ALA A 162 -29.52 9.13 6.44
N THR A 163 -29.19 10.26 7.07
CA THR A 163 -30.07 11.46 7.20
C THR A 163 -29.29 12.74 6.95
N GLY A 164 -29.97 13.90 7.03
CA GLY A 164 -29.34 15.22 6.93
C GLY A 164 -29.03 15.64 5.51
N CYS A 165 -29.79 15.13 4.53
CA CYS A 165 -29.79 15.59 3.14
C CYS A 165 -31.25 15.76 2.71
N ASP A 166 -31.66 17.00 2.52
CA ASP A 166 -32.98 17.38 2.02
C ASP A 166 -32.87 18.47 0.95
N ALA A 167 -33.98 19.06 0.55
CA ALA A 167 -34.03 20.07 -0.50
C ALA A 167 -33.20 21.32 -0.17
N ALA A 168 -33.10 21.69 1.10
CA ALA A 168 -32.29 22.83 1.56
C ALA A 168 -30.78 22.54 1.56
N ASP A 169 -30.41 21.28 1.60
CA ASP A 169 -29.00 20.82 1.64
C ASP A 169 -28.41 20.54 0.25
N VAL A 170 -29.15 20.68 -0.84
CA VAL A 170 -28.63 20.36 -2.18
C VAL A 170 -27.33 21.09 -2.48
N GLY A 171 -26.31 20.31 -2.86
CA GLY A 171 -24.95 20.80 -3.11
C GLY A 171 -24.04 20.82 -1.88
N ARG A 172 -24.57 20.64 -0.66
CA ARG A 172 -23.76 20.53 0.56
C ARG A 172 -22.89 19.27 0.51
N GLU A 173 -21.63 19.40 0.95
CA GLU A 173 -20.72 18.29 1.08
C GLU A 173 -20.62 17.77 2.52
N MET A 174 -20.51 16.45 2.66
CA MET A 174 -20.22 15.75 3.90
C MET A 174 -18.93 14.96 3.75
N ARG A 175 -18.06 15.04 4.74
CA ARG A 175 -16.78 14.30 4.79
C ARG A 175 -16.84 13.29 5.91
N VAL A 176 -16.87 12.02 5.56
CA VAL A 176 -17.00 10.92 6.51
C VAL A 176 -15.63 10.22 6.65
N PRO A 177 -15.04 10.19 7.87
CA PRO A 177 -13.77 9.53 8.10
C PRO A 177 -13.82 8.06 7.71
N TYR A 178 -12.73 7.56 7.12
CA TYR A 178 -12.56 6.13 6.81
C TYR A 178 -11.11 5.71 6.89
N THR A 179 -10.93 4.41 7.10
CA THR A 179 -9.67 3.70 6.93
C THR A 179 -9.85 2.54 5.94
N ALA A 180 -8.77 2.10 5.35
CA ALA A 180 -8.74 0.92 4.48
C ALA A 180 -7.32 0.40 4.35
N GLU A 181 -7.19 -0.83 3.84
CA GLU A 181 -5.94 -1.34 3.30
C GLU A 181 -6.08 -1.51 1.79
N TYR A 182 -5.00 -1.18 1.07
CA TYR A 182 -4.91 -1.34 -0.37
C TYR A 182 -3.76 -2.26 -0.72
N PHE A 183 -4.08 -3.36 -1.43
CA PHE A 183 -3.10 -4.28 -2.02
C PHE A 183 -3.07 -4.04 -3.52
N PHE A 184 -1.87 -3.76 -4.04
CA PHE A 184 -1.63 -3.49 -5.45
C PHE A 184 -0.91 -4.67 -6.07
N TYR A 185 -1.44 -5.20 -7.16
CA TYR A 185 -0.97 -6.40 -7.83
C TYR A 185 -0.29 -6.09 -9.16
N ARG A 186 0.66 -6.93 -9.53
CA ARG A 186 1.27 -6.95 -10.87
C ARG A 186 1.19 -8.35 -11.46
N GLY A 187 1.12 -8.42 -12.80
CA GLY A 187 1.26 -9.69 -13.50
C GLY A 187 2.65 -10.30 -13.24
N THR A 188 2.68 -11.59 -12.99
CA THR A 188 3.92 -12.37 -13.02
C THR A 188 4.33 -12.52 -14.48
N SER A 189 5.49 -11.98 -14.86
CA SER A 189 6.09 -12.14 -16.21
C SER A 189 6.75 -13.47 -16.35
#